data_d5523d107678682a48465cc274d782a1
#
_entry.id   d5523d107678682a48465cc274d782a1
#
_cell.length_a   1.000
_cell.length_b   1.000
_cell.length_c   1.000
_cell.angle_alpha   90.00
_cell.angle_beta   90.00
_cell.angle_gamma   90.00
#
_symmetry.space_group_name_H-M   'P 1'
#
loop_
_entity.id
_entity.type
_entity.pdbx_description
1 polymer ?
#
loop_
_entity_poly.entity_id
_entity_poly.type
_entity_poly.pdbx_seq_one_letter_code
_entity_poly.pdbx_strand_id
1 'polypeptide(L)'
;MNLYIRNNTFWFELENLTRLFFPNEKINVYREFQSVEKPFILASLDDEITVSVAIGDFEAEKTAPVCADNGENELSTVKLLYQILHDFSGIDQPWGLLTGVRPIKLLRKLRAEIGTEASDRRFLEDYYVSPEKLRLADMTEENERRIIELSRPESFSLYVGIPFCPSRCSYCSFVMASVERAKKLMQPYTDLLCEEIRATGQIAADLGLRLETVYFGGGTPTTLSPEQLDQVLGAVNSSFDLSACREFTVEAGRPDTITAEKLFALKENKVGRISINPQSVSDEVLQAIGRKHTAQQFFDAFELARKCGFDNINTDLIAGLPKDTAEGFRRSLDAMLALDAECVTVHTLCMKRAATLTQDGKTLNREEAATAREMVRYAQETLTARDYIPYYLYRQTRMVGNLENVSWSKKGYESLYNVYVMDETHTILACGSGGVTKLRDPDSDFLSRVFNFKYPYEYIGRFDEILKRKSDIKRFYCDLHS
;
A
#
# COMPACT_ATOMS: atom_id res chain seq x y z
N MET A 1 -3.97 0.29 27.83
CA MET A 1 -3.00 1.40 28.02
C MET A 1 -3.75 2.72 27.98
N ASN A 2 -3.55 3.61 28.97
CA ASN A 2 -4.14 4.95 29.02
C ASN A 2 -3.10 5.97 28.55
N LEU A 3 -3.44 6.83 27.60
CA LEU A 3 -2.60 7.90 27.08
C LEU A 3 -3.23 9.26 27.44
N TYR A 4 -2.56 9.99 28.30
CA TYR A 4 -2.98 11.30 28.79
C TYR A 4 -2.19 12.40 28.10
N ILE A 5 -2.89 13.39 27.57
CA ILE A 5 -2.32 14.52 26.82
C ILE A 5 -2.64 15.83 27.55
N ARG A 6 -1.63 16.57 27.96
CA ARG A 6 -1.77 17.84 28.66
C ARG A 6 -1.07 18.96 27.90
N ASN A 7 -1.79 20.03 27.62
CA ASN A 7 -1.27 21.27 27.00
C ASN A 7 -0.57 21.09 25.64
N ASN A 8 -0.91 20.01 24.90
CA ASN A 8 -0.42 19.78 23.53
C ASN A 8 -1.46 19.11 22.65
N THR A 9 -1.17 18.97 21.35
CA THR A 9 -2.05 18.37 20.35
C THR A 9 -1.48 17.08 19.73
N PHE A 10 -0.39 16.53 20.25
CA PHE A 10 0.43 15.44 19.66
C PHE A 10 -0.15 14.03 19.90
N TRP A 11 -1.42 13.94 20.26
CA TRP A 11 -2.08 12.68 20.63
C TRP A 11 -2.02 11.60 19.54
N PHE A 12 -2.09 12.01 18.26
CA PHE A 12 -2.12 11.08 17.14
C PHE A 12 -0.77 10.38 16.95
N GLU A 13 0.32 11.13 17.02
CA GLU A 13 1.69 10.62 16.90
C GLU A 13 2.05 9.74 18.09
N LEU A 14 1.70 10.18 19.30
CA LEU A 14 1.93 9.44 20.55
C LEU A 14 1.11 8.14 20.60
N GLU A 15 -0.15 8.16 20.17
CA GLU A 15 -0.97 6.95 20.04
C GLU A 15 -0.37 5.97 19.04
N ASN A 16 0.04 6.44 17.86
CA ASN A 16 0.64 5.60 16.84
C ASN A 16 1.97 5.01 17.30
N LEU A 17 2.83 5.80 17.94
CA LEU A 17 4.08 5.31 18.51
C LEU A 17 3.81 4.27 19.61
N THR A 18 2.89 4.54 20.51
CA THR A 18 2.51 3.58 21.56
C THR A 18 2.07 2.25 20.96
N ARG A 19 1.34 2.25 19.84
CA ARG A 19 0.90 1.03 19.14
C ARG A 19 2.05 0.22 18.56
N LEU A 20 3.22 0.80 18.28
CA LEU A 20 4.38 0.04 17.83
C LEU A 20 4.91 -0.90 18.91
N PHE A 21 4.78 -0.51 20.18
CA PHE A 21 5.22 -1.30 21.34
C PHE A 21 4.09 -2.16 21.92
N PHE A 22 2.84 -1.73 21.80
CA PHE A 22 1.64 -2.40 22.34
C PHE A 22 0.59 -2.64 21.22
N PRO A 23 0.91 -3.45 20.20
CA PRO A 23 0.06 -3.60 19.01
C PRO A 23 -1.31 -4.24 19.28
N ASN A 24 -1.44 -5.00 20.37
CA ASN A 24 -2.65 -5.74 20.72
C ASN A 24 -3.50 -5.02 21.78
N GLU A 25 -2.97 -3.97 22.39
CA GLU A 25 -3.68 -3.27 23.45
C GLU A 25 -4.65 -2.21 22.91
N LYS A 26 -5.75 -2.04 23.63
CA LYS A 26 -6.61 -0.87 23.45
C LYS A 26 -5.94 0.33 24.09
N ILE A 27 -5.69 1.39 23.31
CA ILE A 27 -5.18 2.66 23.77
C ILE A 27 -6.36 3.61 23.93
N ASN A 28 -6.56 4.09 25.16
CA ASN A 28 -7.57 5.09 25.48
C ASN A 28 -6.87 6.44 25.59
N VAL A 29 -7.28 7.41 24.78
CA VAL A 29 -6.69 8.75 24.76
C VAL A 29 -7.56 9.71 25.56
N TYR A 30 -6.94 10.40 26.53
CA TYR A 30 -7.58 11.36 27.42
C TYR A 30 -6.93 12.75 27.21
N ARG A 31 -7.74 13.75 26.85
CA ARG A 31 -7.31 15.15 26.68
C ARG A 31 -7.79 16.04 27.82
N GLU A 32 -8.81 15.57 28.55
CA GLU A 32 -9.35 16.19 29.77
C GLU A 32 -9.36 15.13 30.87
N PHE A 33 -8.67 15.38 31.98
CA PHE A 33 -8.56 14.46 33.09
C PHE A 33 -8.16 15.18 34.39
N GLN A 34 -8.56 14.66 35.51
CA GLN A 34 -8.21 15.17 36.83
C GLN A 34 -7.16 14.31 37.52
N SER A 35 -7.07 13.04 37.16
CA SER A 35 -6.12 12.06 37.69
C SER A 35 -5.66 11.10 36.61
N VAL A 36 -4.53 10.46 36.81
CA VAL A 36 -3.98 9.43 35.92
C VAL A 36 -4.11 8.05 36.56
N GLU A 37 -4.47 7.04 35.79
CA GLU A 37 -4.65 5.66 36.25
C GLU A 37 -3.69 4.72 35.51
N LYS A 38 -2.95 3.89 36.27
CA LYS A 38 -2.05 2.87 35.71
C LYS A 38 -2.79 1.77 34.99
N PRO A 39 -2.24 1.20 33.87
CA PRO A 39 -1.01 1.65 33.22
C PRO A 39 -1.24 2.93 32.41
N PHE A 40 -0.29 3.88 32.46
CA PHE A 40 -0.42 5.13 31.75
C PHE A 40 0.86 5.61 31.06
N ILE A 41 0.65 6.45 30.06
CA ILE A 41 1.59 7.37 29.43
C ILE A 41 0.99 8.76 29.61
N LEU A 42 1.75 9.70 30.15
CA LEU A 42 1.38 11.12 30.25
C LEU A 42 2.39 11.95 29.47
N ALA A 43 1.92 12.75 28.53
CA ALA A 43 2.73 13.72 27.82
C ALA A 43 2.20 15.13 28.08
N SER A 44 3.02 15.99 28.66
CA SER A 44 2.69 17.39 28.93
C SER A 44 3.67 18.34 28.29
N LEU A 45 3.17 19.52 27.90
CA LEU A 45 3.95 20.64 27.37
C LEU A 45 3.56 21.87 28.19
N ASP A 46 4.34 22.13 29.22
CA ASP A 46 4.21 23.29 30.12
C ASP A 46 5.45 24.20 29.94
N ASP A 47 6.21 24.49 31.01
CA ASP A 47 7.50 25.20 30.90
C ASP A 47 8.58 24.30 30.28
N GLU A 48 8.39 22.99 30.36
CA GLU A 48 9.19 21.96 29.69
C GLU A 48 8.29 20.88 29.13
N ILE A 49 8.83 20.12 28.19
CA ILE A 49 8.19 18.89 27.68
C ILE A 49 8.46 17.78 28.69
N THR A 50 7.43 17.16 29.20
CA THR A 50 7.56 16.02 30.13
C THR A 50 6.80 14.80 29.60
N VAL A 51 7.46 13.65 29.57
CA VAL A 51 6.83 12.37 29.27
C VAL A 51 7.07 11.40 30.43
N SER A 52 5.98 10.97 31.08
CA SER A 52 5.99 10.01 32.19
C SER A 52 5.26 8.72 31.76
N VAL A 53 5.82 7.57 32.10
CA VAL A 53 5.26 6.25 31.80
C VAL A 53 5.24 5.41 33.07
N ALA A 54 4.10 4.76 33.34
CA ALA A 54 3.99 3.81 34.44
C ALA A 54 3.26 2.55 33.99
N ILE A 55 3.96 1.41 33.98
CA ILE A 55 3.47 0.10 33.51
C ILE A 55 3.91 -0.99 34.48
N GLY A 56 2.98 -1.54 35.25
CA GLY A 56 3.32 -2.46 36.32
C GLY A 56 4.24 -1.79 37.36
N ASP A 57 5.42 -2.37 37.58
CA ASP A 57 6.46 -1.85 38.47
C ASP A 57 7.45 -0.91 37.77
N PHE A 58 7.36 -0.78 36.44
CA PHE A 58 8.22 0.14 35.68
C PHE A 58 7.65 1.56 35.72
N GLU A 59 8.46 2.51 36.16
CA GLU A 59 8.16 3.93 36.12
C GLU A 59 9.37 4.69 35.59
N ALA A 60 9.14 5.58 34.63
CA ALA A 60 10.17 6.44 34.06
C ALA A 60 9.58 7.78 33.64
N GLU A 61 10.40 8.81 33.73
CA GLU A 61 10.10 10.16 33.28
C GLU A 61 11.32 10.73 32.56
N LYS A 62 11.07 11.43 31.46
CA LYS A 62 12.10 12.18 30.72
C LYS A 62 11.56 13.54 30.35
N THR A 63 12.44 14.53 30.32
CA THR A 63 12.09 15.93 30.00
C THR A 63 12.97 16.47 28.86
N ALA A 64 12.46 17.50 28.19
CA ALA A 64 13.20 18.28 27.21
C ALA A 64 12.74 19.75 27.24
N PRO A 65 13.61 20.70 26.81
CA PRO A 65 13.20 22.09 26.73
C PRO A 65 12.14 22.31 25.65
N VAL A 66 11.24 23.26 25.89
CA VAL A 66 10.28 23.74 24.89
C VAL A 66 10.98 24.71 23.95
N CYS A 67 10.73 24.58 22.66
CA CYS A 67 11.15 25.52 21.63
C CYS A 67 9.98 26.25 20.97
N ALA A 68 10.26 27.27 20.17
CA ALA A 68 9.23 28.06 19.50
C ALA A 68 8.54 27.29 18.37
N ASP A 69 9.19 26.28 17.80
CA ASP A 69 8.64 25.46 16.72
C ASP A 69 7.82 24.29 17.30
N ASN A 70 6.53 24.25 16.98
CA ASN A 70 5.64 23.23 17.50
C ASN A 70 5.93 21.84 16.90
N GLY A 71 6.45 21.75 15.69
CA GLY A 71 6.86 20.48 15.07
C GLY A 71 8.09 19.87 15.74
N GLU A 72 9.04 20.71 16.17
CA GLU A 72 10.21 20.25 16.96
C GLU A 72 9.79 19.85 18.39
N ASN A 73 8.80 20.52 19.00
CA ASN A 73 8.22 20.10 20.28
C ASN A 73 7.53 18.74 20.15
N GLU A 74 6.76 18.52 19.09
CA GLU A 74 6.15 17.22 18.78
C GLU A 74 7.22 16.14 18.64
N LEU A 75 8.23 16.36 17.80
CA LEU A 75 9.34 15.42 17.61
C LEU A 75 10.05 15.10 18.93
N SER A 76 10.35 16.11 19.74
CA SER A 76 10.98 15.94 21.06
C SER A 76 10.12 15.09 21.99
N THR A 77 8.80 15.35 22.02
CA THR A 77 7.85 14.58 22.83
C THR A 77 7.82 13.10 22.41
N VAL A 78 7.76 12.85 21.10
CA VAL A 78 7.75 11.50 20.53
C VAL A 78 9.07 10.78 20.78
N LYS A 79 10.23 11.49 20.70
CA LYS A 79 11.56 10.95 21.04
C LYS A 79 11.64 10.51 22.51
N LEU A 80 11.18 11.32 23.43
CA LEU A 80 11.17 10.98 24.85
C LEU A 80 10.33 9.73 25.11
N LEU A 81 9.13 9.66 24.52
CA LEU A 81 8.27 8.48 24.65
C LEU A 81 8.95 7.24 24.06
N TYR A 82 9.54 7.34 22.87
CA TYR A 82 10.25 6.22 22.24
C TYR A 82 11.36 5.68 23.15
N GLN A 83 12.20 6.56 23.69
CA GLN A 83 13.30 6.19 24.57
C GLN A 83 12.81 5.45 25.81
N ILE A 84 11.73 5.93 26.46
CA ILE A 84 11.15 5.26 27.63
C ILE A 84 10.60 3.89 27.25
N LEU A 85 9.84 3.79 26.16
CA LEU A 85 9.25 2.53 25.72
C LEU A 85 10.31 1.53 25.22
N HIS A 86 11.39 2.03 24.61
CA HIS A 86 12.55 1.20 24.27
C HIS A 86 13.24 0.66 25.53
N ASP A 87 13.52 1.53 26.51
CA ASP A 87 14.12 1.13 27.80
C ASP A 87 13.25 0.08 28.52
N PHE A 88 11.91 0.22 28.46
CA PHE A 88 10.96 -0.73 29.02
C PHE A 88 10.95 -2.08 28.30
N SER A 89 10.96 -2.07 26.97
CA SER A 89 10.64 -3.27 26.16
C SER A 89 11.86 -3.99 25.63
N GLY A 90 12.99 -3.29 25.46
CA GLY A 90 14.20 -3.75 24.76
C GLY A 90 13.99 -3.98 23.27
N ILE A 91 12.94 -3.35 22.67
CA ILE A 91 12.60 -3.56 21.26
C ILE A 91 13.07 -2.38 20.42
N ASP A 92 14.00 -2.66 19.49
CA ASP A 92 14.34 -1.75 18.41
C ASP A 92 13.27 -1.77 17.31
N GLN A 93 12.77 -0.59 16.97
CA GLN A 93 11.85 -0.44 15.84
C GLN A 93 12.66 -0.19 14.56
N PRO A 94 12.50 -0.99 13.48
CA PRO A 94 13.30 -0.83 12.26
C PRO A 94 13.22 0.57 11.64
N TRP A 95 12.05 1.17 11.70
CA TRP A 95 11.79 2.53 11.22
C TRP A 95 11.72 3.57 12.34
N GLY A 96 12.24 3.25 13.52
CA GLY A 96 12.29 4.15 14.67
C GLY A 96 10.94 4.78 15.01
N LEU A 97 10.91 6.11 15.05
CA LEU A 97 9.70 6.90 15.34
C LEU A 97 8.72 6.98 14.16
N LEU A 98 9.15 6.66 12.93
CA LEU A 98 8.33 6.85 11.76
C LEU A 98 7.13 5.90 11.78
N THR A 99 5.94 6.45 11.99
CA THR A 99 4.66 5.74 11.95
C THR A 99 3.91 5.95 10.63
N GLY A 100 4.35 6.95 9.84
CA GLY A 100 3.74 7.31 8.56
C GLY A 100 3.89 6.23 7.48
N VAL A 101 2.99 6.28 6.50
CA VAL A 101 2.92 5.29 5.43
C VAL A 101 3.95 5.49 4.31
N ARG A 102 4.55 6.68 4.21
CA ARG A 102 5.42 7.11 3.09
C ARG A 102 6.77 7.65 3.56
N PRO A 103 7.64 6.80 4.12
CA PRO A 103 8.94 7.27 4.59
C PRO A 103 9.83 7.83 3.45
N ILE A 104 9.66 7.35 2.23
CA ILE A 104 10.43 7.80 1.06
C ILE A 104 10.06 9.25 0.69
N LYS A 105 8.76 9.59 0.68
CA LYS A 105 8.31 10.98 0.44
C LYS A 105 8.85 11.94 1.49
N LEU A 106 8.90 11.50 2.76
CA LEU A 106 9.51 12.30 3.84
C LEU A 106 11.02 12.50 3.61
N LEU A 107 11.75 11.43 3.25
CA LEU A 107 13.18 11.52 2.97
C LEU A 107 13.47 12.49 1.83
N ARG A 108 12.72 12.39 0.72
CA ARG A 108 12.84 13.29 -0.44
C ARG A 108 12.58 14.74 -0.06
N LYS A 109 11.51 15.00 0.71
CA LYS A 109 11.18 16.34 1.20
C LYS A 109 12.33 16.93 2.04
N LEU A 110 12.82 16.19 3.02
CA LEU A 110 13.92 16.64 3.86
C LEU A 110 15.20 16.88 3.07
N ARG A 111 15.53 16.03 2.09
CA ARG A 111 16.69 16.24 1.22
C ARG A 111 16.58 17.53 0.41
N ALA A 112 15.39 17.88 -0.06
CA ALA A 112 15.15 19.15 -0.73
C ALA A 112 15.28 20.37 0.20
N GLU A 113 14.89 20.23 1.46
CA GLU A 113 14.89 21.32 2.46
C GLU A 113 16.27 21.55 3.10
N ILE A 114 16.96 20.48 3.52
CA ILE A 114 18.17 20.56 4.33
C ILE A 114 19.39 19.83 3.76
N GLY A 115 19.27 19.25 2.56
CA GLY A 115 20.33 18.49 1.89
C GLY A 115 20.47 17.05 2.36
N THR A 116 21.21 16.24 1.61
CA THR A 116 21.31 14.78 1.81
C THR A 116 21.94 14.42 3.16
N GLU A 117 23.11 14.98 3.49
CA GLU A 117 23.84 14.63 4.71
C GLU A 117 23.05 14.97 5.99
N ALA A 118 22.41 16.14 6.02
CA ALA A 118 21.62 16.56 7.18
C ALA A 118 20.33 15.73 7.32
N SER A 119 19.68 15.38 6.21
CA SER A 119 18.47 14.53 6.22
C SER A 119 18.78 13.10 6.65
N ASP A 120 19.90 12.53 6.20
CA ASP A 120 20.32 11.18 6.59
C ASP A 120 20.65 11.13 8.09
N ARG A 121 21.34 12.16 8.61
CA ARG A 121 21.58 12.32 10.04
C ARG A 121 20.28 12.42 10.82
N ARG A 122 19.31 13.21 10.34
CA ARG A 122 17.98 13.35 10.97
C ARG A 122 17.22 12.01 11.01
N PHE A 123 17.31 11.21 9.95
CA PHE A 123 16.73 9.87 9.94
C PHE A 123 17.34 8.96 11.00
N LEU A 124 18.67 8.95 11.13
CA LEU A 124 19.39 8.10 12.08
C LEU A 124 19.26 8.58 13.54
N GLU A 125 19.49 9.88 13.80
CA GLU A 125 19.64 10.41 15.15
C GLU A 125 18.34 10.97 15.73
N ASP A 126 17.46 11.53 14.88
CA ASP A 126 16.20 12.11 15.35
C ASP A 126 15.03 11.15 15.20
N TYR A 127 14.92 10.45 14.07
CA TYR A 127 13.84 9.49 13.88
C TYR A 127 14.22 8.07 14.30
N TYR A 128 15.45 7.78 14.70
CA TYR A 128 15.95 6.46 15.11
C TYR A 128 15.70 5.36 14.04
N VAL A 129 15.69 5.73 12.77
CA VAL A 129 15.61 4.76 11.67
C VAL A 129 16.91 3.96 11.62
N SER A 130 16.82 2.64 11.47
CA SER A 130 18.03 1.83 11.40
C SER A 130 18.85 2.12 10.14
N PRO A 131 20.19 1.97 10.19
CA PRO A 131 21.04 2.21 9.01
C PRO A 131 20.67 1.33 7.81
N GLU A 132 20.14 0.11 8.06
CA GLU A 132 19.65 -0.80 7.02
C GLU A 132 18.43 -0.21 6.31
N LYS A 133 17.48 0.34 7.07
CA LYS A 133 16.25 0.92 6.50
C LYS A 133 16.50 2.27 5.85
N LEU A 134 17.47 3.05 6.32
CA LEU A 134 17.89 4.25 5.62
C LEU A 134 18.50 3.91 4.24
N ARG A 135 19.38 2.91 4.17
CA ARG A 135 19.92 2.46 2.87
C ARG A 135 18.83 1.97 1.91
N LEU A 136 17.84 1.22 2.42
CA LEU A 136 16.71 0.79 1.62
C LEU A 136 15.88 1.99 1.13
N ALA A 137 15.63 2.97 1.99
CA ALA A 137 14.92 4.19 1.65
C ALA A 137 15.67 5.00 0.58
N ASP A 138 16.99 5.11 0.70
CA ASP A 138 17.86 5.80 -0.22
C ASP A 138 17.83 5.18 -1.64
N MET A 139 18.02 3.87 -1.71
CA MET A 139 17.93 3.14 -2.98
C MET A 139 16.54 3.29 -3.63
N THR A 140 15.49 3.23 -2.81
CA THR A 140 14.11 3.36 -3.30
C THR A 140 13.85 4.77 -3.81
N GLU A 141 14.28 5.80 -3.06
CA GLU A 141 14.13 7.21 -3.44
C GLU A 141 14.79 7.50 -4.79
N GLU A 142 16.02 7.03 -5.00
CA GLU A 142 16.75 7.22 -6.26
C GLU A 142 15.97 6.64 -7.46
N ASN A 143 15.37 5.46 -7.31
CA ASN A 143 14.62 4.81 -8.38
C ASN A 143 13.23 5.46 -8.57
N GLU A 144 12.51 5.79 -7.48
CA GLU A 144 11.24 6.52 -7.56
C GLU A 144 11.40 7.88 -8.24
N ARG A 145 12.44 8.64 -7.88
CA ARG A 145 12.69 9.98 -8.41
C ARG A 145 12.80 9.99 -9.94
N ARG A 146 13.50 9.02 -10.53
CA ARG A 146 13.61 8.88 -12.00
C ARG A 146 12.25 8.69 -12.66
N ILE A 147 11.33 7.98 -12.01
CA ILE A 147 9.97 7.76 -12.52
C ILE A 147 9.13 9.04 -12.34
N ILE A 148 9.23 9.69 -11.19
CA ILE A 148 8.49 10.91 -10.87
C ILE A 148 8.86 12.05 -11.85
N GLU A 149 10.14 12.20 -12.17
CA GLU A 149 10.64 13.21 -13.12
C GLU A 149 10.10 13.05 -14.55
N LEU A 150 9.53 11.89 -14.89
CA LEU A 150 8.87 11.68 -16.19
C LEU A 150 7.44 12.25 -16.23
N SER A 151 6.84 12.53 -15.07
CA SER A 151 5.49 13.09 -14.97
C SER A 151 5.44 14.54 -15.46
N ARG A 152 4.28 14.94 -15.97
CA ARG A 152 3.97 16.31 -16.41
C ARG A 152 2.74 16.82 -15.65
N PRO A 153 2.50 18.12 -15.60
CA PRO A 153 1.32 18.68 -14.94
C PRO A 153 -0.01 18.07 -15.42
N GLU A 154 -0.14 17.81 -16.73
CA GLU A 154 -1.32 17.21 -17.35
C GLU A 154 -1.39 15.68 -17.24
N SER A 155 -0.36 15.03 -16.67
CA SER A 155 -0.29 13.57 -16.56
C SER A 155 -1.31 13.02 -15.58
N PHE A 156 -1.96 11.91 -15.96
CA PHE A 156 -2.83 11.17 -15.05
C PHE A 156 -2.69 9.65 -15.23
N SER A 157 -3.16 8.92 -14.25
CA SER A 157 -3.28 7.46 -14.25
C SER A 157 -4.75 7.05 -14.20
N LEU A 158 -5.12 6.00 -14.93
CA LEU A 158 -6.45 5.41 -14.86
C LEU A 158 -6.42 4.15 -13.98
N TYR A 159 -7.28 4.11 -12.97
CA TYR A 159 -7.54 2.92 -12.17
C TYR A 159 -8.90 2.32 -12.53
N VAL A 160 -8.95 1.01 -12.75
CA VAL A 160 -10.19 0.28 -13.01
C VAL A 160 -10.37 -0.81 -11.97
N GLY A 161 -11.39 -0.68 -11.13
CA GLY A 161 -11.68 -1.60 -10.03
C GLY A 161 -12.61 -2.74 -10.45
N ILE A 162 -12.18 -3.99 -10.24
CA ILE A 162 -12.99 -5.20 -10.43
C ILE A 162 -13.23 -5.85 -9.07
N PRO A 163 -14.44 -5.76 -8.48
CA PRO A 163 -14.69 -6.14 -7.08
C PRO A 163 -15.02 -7.62 -6.88
N PHE A 164 -14.56 -8.51 -7.75
CA PHE A 164 -14.87 -9.93 -7.69
C PHE A 164 -13.63 -10.76 -7.38
N CYS A 165 -13.79 -11.82 -6.55
CA CYS A 165 -12.73 -12.80 -6.26
C CYS A 165 -13.34 -14.22 -6.21
N PRO A 166 -12.55 -15.29 -6.52
CA PRO A 166 -13.02 -16.66 -6.39
C PRO A 166 -13.37 -17.01 -4.93
N SER A 167 -12.55 -16.56 -3.98
CA SER A 167 -12.73 -16.73 -2.53
C SER A 167 -12.12 -15.55 -1.78
N ARG A 168 -12.52 -15.35 -0.52
CA ARG A 168 -11.95 -14.32 0.33
C ARG A 168 -10.72 -14.87 1.08
N CYS A 169 -9.56 -14.24 0.87
CA CYS A 169 -8.37 -14.53 1.64
C CYS A 169 -8.50 -13.97 3.06
N SER A 170 -8.01 -14.69 4.08
CA SER A 170 -8.20 -14.34 5.49
C SER A 170 -7.50 -13.02 5.90
N TYR A 171 -6.42 -12.64 5.22
CA TYR A 171 -5.69 -11.39 5.43
C TYR A 171 -6.25 -10.20 4.65
N CYS A 172 -7.12 -10.43 3.66
CA CYS A 172 -7.57 -9.39 2.74
C CYS A 172 -8.62 -8.48 3.38
N SER A 173 -8.41 -7.17 3.26
CA SER A 173 -9.33 -6.12 3.74
C SER A 173 -10.11 -5.42 2.64
N PHE A 174 -9.84 -5.74 1.37
CA PHE A 174 -10.59 -5.15 0.28
C PHE A 174 -12.05 -5.59 0.28
N VAL A 175 -12.92 -4.66 -0.09
CA VAL A 175 -14.33 -4.97 -0.31
C VAL A 175 -14.47 -5.70 -1.64
N MET A 176 -14.89 -6.96 -1.55
CA MET A 176 -15.05 -7.82 -2.70
C MET A 176 -16.29 -8.72 -2.55
N ALA A 177 -16.82 -9.16 -3.65
CA ALA A 177 -17.87 -10.17 -3.71
C ALA A 177 -17.31 -11.48 -4.27
N SER A 178 -17.67 -12.63 -3.67
CA SER A 178 -17.28 -13.92 -4.25
C SER A 178 -18.01 -14.14 -5.57
N VAL A 179 -17.31 -14.64 -6.58
CA VAL A 179 -17.86 -14.94 -7.91
C VAL A 179 -19.12 -15.83 -7.81
N GLU A 180 -19.09 -16.82 -6.91
CA GLU A 180 -20.21 -17.73 -6.68
C GLU A 180 -21.51 -17.00 -6.32
N ARG A 181 -21.42 -16.02 -5.40
CA ARG A 181 -22.57 -15.22 -4.92
C ARG A 181 -22.94 -14.09 -5.86
N ALA A 182 -21.94 -13.55 -6.57
CA ALA A 182 -22.09 -12.37 -7.41
C ALA A 182 -22.28 -12.66 -8.91
N LYS A 183 -22.38 -13.94 -9.32
CA LYS A 183 -22.44 -14.34 -10.74
C LYS A 183 -23.46 -13.53 -11.56
N LYS A 184 -24.64 -13.25 -10.99
CA LYS A 184 -25.70 -12.45 -11.65
C LYS A 184 -25.39 -10.97 -11.76
N LEU A 185 -24.43 -10.47 -10.97
CA LEU A 185 -24.04 -9.05 -10.97
C LEU A 185 -22.89 -8.76 -11.94
N MET A 186 -22.15 -9.78 -12.38
CA MET A 186 -20.91 -9.58 -13.14
C MET A 186 -21.18 -8.89 -14.48
N GLN A 187 -22.15 -9.35 -15.27
CA GLN A 187 -22.45 -8.73 -16.56
C GLN A 187 -23.05 -7.33 -16.41
N PRO A 188 -24.09 -7.08 -15.59
CA PRO A 188 -24.58 -5.72 -15.34
C PRO A 188 -23.49 -4.77 -14.82
N TYR A 189 -22.58 -5.27 -13.98
CA TYR A 189 -21.44 -4.49 -13.52
C TYR A 189 -20.50 -4.13 -14.66
N THR A 190 -20.16 -5.07 -15.52
CA THR A 190 -19.27 -4.88 -16.67
C THR A 190 -19.84 -3.84 -17.64
N ASP A 191 -21.16 -3.90 -17.92
CA ASP A 191 -21.83 -2.96 -18.82
C ASP A 191 -21.76 -1.53 -18.29
N LEU A 192 -22.10 -1.31 -17.02
CA LEU A 192 -22.05 0.00 -16.37
C LEU A 192 -20.60 0.51 -16.19
N LEU A 193 -19.64 -0.39 -15.94
CA LEU A 193 -18.23 -0.04 -15.87
C LEU A 193 -17.74 0.52 -17.21
N CYS A 194 -18.13 -0.08 -18.34
CA CYS A 194 -17.82 0.44 -19.66
C CYS A 194 -18.43 1.85 -19.90
N GLU A 195 -19.63 2.09 -19.39
CA GLU A 195 -20.27 3.40 -19.47
C GLU A 195 -19.50 4.43 -18.62
N GLU A 196 -19.12 4.08 -17.39
CA GLU A 196 -18.29 4.94 -16.54
C GLU A 196 -16.93 5.27 -17.17
N ILE A 197 -16.28 4.27 -17.79
CA ILE A 197 -15.01 4.43 -18.51
C ILE A 197 -15.16 5.45 -19.64
N ARG A 198 -16.21 5.34 -20.47
CA ARG A 198 -16.48 6.29 -21.57
C ARG A 198 -16.71 7.70 -21.04
N ALA A 199 -17.54 7.84 -20.00
CA ALA A 199 -17.78 9.16 -19.38
C ALA A 199 -16.50 9.78 -18.80
N THR A 200 -15.65 8.95 -18.17
CA THR A 200 -14.37 9.41 -17.61
C THR A 200 -13.39 9.79 -18.71
N GLY A 201 -13.36 9.04 -19.82
CA GLY A 201 -12.54 9.35 -20.99
C GLY A 201 -12.92 10.70 -21.63
N GLN A 202 -14.23 10.98 -21.74
CA GLN A 202 -14.70 12.28 -22.24
C GLN A 202 -14.29 13.42 -21.30
N ILE A 203 -14.36 13.24 -19.99
CA ILE A 203 -13.92 14.24 -19.02
C ILE A 203 -12.42 14.49 -19.14
N ALA A 204 -11.61 13.44 -19.27
CA ALA A 204 -10.16 13.57 -19.43
C ALA A 204 -9.78 14.30 -20.72
N ALA A 205 -10.49 14.02 -21.83
CA ALA A 205 -10.28 14.70 -23.10
C ALA A 205 -10.68 16.19 -23.02
N ASP A 206 -11.84 16.51 -22.42
CA ASP A 206 -12.30 17.90 -22.24
C ASP A 206 -11.32 18.73 -21.39
N LEU A 207 -10.59 18.10 -20.49
CA LEU A 207 -9.59 18.74 -19.61
C LEU A 207 -8.17 18.70 -20.18
N GLY A 208 -7.95 18.10 -21.37
CA GLY A 208 -6.63 17.97 -21.98
C GLY A 208 -5.66 17.08 -21.16
N LEU A 209 -6.18 16.18 -20.34
CA LEU A 209 -5.34 15.31 -19.51
C LEU A 209 -4.66 14.21 -20.33
N ARG A 210 -3.43 13.88 -19.97
CA ARG A 210 -2.57 12.92 -20.66
C ARG A 210 -2.46 11.61 -19.90
N LEU A 211 -3.03 10.54 -20.44
CA LEU A 211 -3.01 9.20 -19.84
C LEU A 211 -1.61 8.56 -19.97
N GLU A 212 -0.99 8.27 -18.83
CA GLU A 212 0.34 7.65 -18.83
C GLU A 212 0.36 6.22 -18.28
N THR A 213 -0.57 5.87 -17.39
CA THR A 213 -0.67 4.49 -16.90
C THR A 213 -2.11 4.05 -16.74
N VAL A 214 -2.37 2.78 -17.04
CA VAL A 214 -3.64 2.10 -16.80
C VAL A 214 -3.41 0.92 -15.86
N TYR A 215 -4.22 0.81 -14.81
CA TYR A 215 -4.11 -0.25 -13.82
C TYR A 215 -5.47 -0.86 -13.46
N PHE A 216 -5.63 -2.14 -13.76
CA PHE A 216 -6.78 -2.93 -13.36
C PHE A 216 -6.47 -3.71 -12.09
N GLY A 217 -7.24 -3.45 -11.03
CA GLY A 217 -7.03 -4.07 -9.72
C GLY A 217 -8.31 -4.24 -8.91
N GLY A 218 -8.16 -4.33 -7.60
CA GLY A 218 -9.25 -4.42 -6.64
C GLY A 218 -9.44 -5.80 -6.04
N GLY A 219 -10.34 -6.62 -6.59
CA GLY A 219 -10.48 -8.03 -6.27
C GLY A 219 -9.53 -8.88 -7.11
N THR A 220 -10.04 -9.45 -8.19
CA THR A 220 -9.25 -10.22 -9.15
C THR A 220 -9.83 -9.99 -10.54
N PRO A 221 -9.24 -9.10 -11.36
CA PRO A 221 -9.75 -8.78 -12.70
C PRO A 221 -9.98 -9.99 -13.60
N THR A 222 -9.13 -11.02 -13.51
CA THR A 222 -9.25 -12.26 -14.27
C THR A 222 -10.39 -13.19 -13.80
N THR A 223 -11.24 -12.76 -12.86
CA THR A 223 -12.55 -13.41 -12.61
C THR A 223 -13.56 -13.13 -13.71
N LEU A 224 -13.39 -12.05 -14.46
CA LEU A 224 -14.18 -11.77 -15.65
C LEU A 224 -13.93 -12.85 -16.72
N SER A 225 -14.94 -13.11 -17.57
CA SER A 225 -14.76 -13.98 -18.74
C SER A 225 -13.87 -13.32 -19.80
N PRO A 226 -13.32 -14.07 -20.78
CA PRO A 226 -12.57 -13.46 -21.88
C PRO A 226 -13.35 -12.35 -22.60
N GLU A 227 -14.65 -12.55 -22.85
CA GLU A 227 -15.53 -11.58 -23.51
C GLU A 227 -15.73 -10.32 -22.65
N GLN A 228 -15.91 -10.50 -21.33
CA GLN A 228 -16.02 -9.37 -20.40
C GLN A 228 -14.73 -8.60 -20.27
N LEU A 229 -13.58 -9.27 -20.27
CA LEU A 229 -12.26 -8.62 -20.29
C LEU A 229 -12.10 -7.80 -21.56
N ASP A 230 -12.40 -8.39 -22.72
CA ASP A 230 -12.34 -7.73 -24.01
C ASP A 230 -13.28 -6.50 -24.06
N GLN A 231 -14.48 -6.62 -23.52
CA GLN A 231 -15.47 -5.54 -23.43
C GLN A 231 -14.93 -4.34 -22.62
N VAL A 232 -14.37 -4.59 -21.42
CA VAL A 232 -13.88 -3.50 -20.54
C VAL A 232 -12.58 -2.90 -21.06
N LEU A 233 -11.65 -3.73 -21.53
CA LEU A 233 -10.38 -3.27 -22.09
C LEU A 233 -10.61 -2.51 -23.42
N GLY A 234 -11.52 -3.00 -24.25
CA GLY A 234 -11.96 -2.32 -25.47
C GLY A 234 -12.59 -0.94 -25.17
N ALA A 235 -13.36 -0.81 -24.08
CA ALA A 235 -13.89 0.47 -23.63
C ALA A 235 -12.76 1.45 -23.25
N VAL A 236 -11.69 0.98 -22.60
CA VAL A 236 -10.51 1.82 -22.31
C VAL A 236 -9.80 2.24 -23.61
N ASN A 237 -9.51 1.25 -24.48
CA ASN A 237 -8.81 1.48 -25.75
C ASN A 237 -9.54 2.49 -26.67
N SER A 238 -10.89 2.51 -26.61
CA SER A 238 -11.72 3.41 -27.43
C SER A 238 -12.00 4.77 -26.81
N SER A 239 -11.84 4.91 -25.48
CA SER A 239 -12.21 6.13 -24.75
C SER A 239 -11.04 7.03 -24.41
N PHE A 240 -9.80 6.53 -24.47
CA PHE A 240 -8.60 7.27 -24.11
C PHE A 240 -7.56 7.23 -25.21
N ASP A 241 -6.82 8.33 -25.35
CA ASP A 241 -5.60 8.34 -26.18
C ASP A 241 -4.47 7.63 -25.41
N LEU A 242 -4.08 6.45 -25.89
CA LEU A 242 -3.01 5.63 -25.32
C LEU A 242 -1.62 5.93 -25.90
N SER A 243 -1.47 6.95 -26.74
CA SER A 243 -0.18 7.28 -27.39
C SER A 243 0.93 7.60 -26.38
N ALA A 244 0.55 8.15 -25.22
CA ALA A 244 1.44 8.47 -24.11
C ALA A 244 1.44 7.40 -22.98
N CYS A 245 0.64 6.33 -23.13
CA CYS A 245 0.52 5.30 -22.12
C CYS A 245 1.78 4.42 -22.09
N ARG A 246 2.51 4.49 -20.98
CA ARG A 246 3.79 3.77 -20.78
C ARG A 246 3.63 2.46 -20.01
N GLU A 247 2.50 2.30 -19.30
CA GLU A 247 2.20 1.09 -18.55
C GLU A 247 0.70 0.76 -18.65
N PHE A 248 0.41 -0.48 -19.03
CA PHE A 248 -0.92 -1.04 -18.95
C PHE A 248 -0.87 -2.35 -18.17
N THR A 249 -1.28 -2.30 -16.90
CA THR A 249 -1.21 -3.42 -15.95
C THR A 249 -2.59 -3.99 -15.65
N VAL A 250 -2.68 -5.32 -15.60
CA VAL A 250 -3.86 -6.05 -15.11
C VAL A 250 -3.44 -7.05 -14.05
N GLU A 251 -4.06 -6.99 -12.86
CA GLU A 251 -3.87 -7.99 -11.82
C GLU A 251 -4.55 -9.31 -12.23
N ALA A 252 -3.74 -10.32 -12.53
CA ALA A 252 -4.13 -11.71 -12.63
C ALA A 252 -3.77 -12.45 -11.33
N GLY A 253 -4.04 -11.79 -10.19
CA GLY A 253 -3.49 -12.10 -8.87
C GLY A 253 -3.91 -13.46 -8.27
N ARG A 254 -4.76 -14.21 -8.96
CA ARG A 254 -5.23 -15.55 -8.54
C ARG A 254 -4.95 -16.56 -9.65
N PRO A 255 -3.96 -17.45 -9.48
CA PRO A 255 -3.61 -18.48 -10.48
C PRO A 255 -4.81 -19.31 -10.94
N ASP A 256 -5.73 -19.63 -10.03
CA ASP A 256 -6.96 -20.38 -10.30
C ASP A 256 -7.99 -19.65 -11.21
N THR A 257 -7.71 -18.42 -11.62
CA THR A 257 -8.56 -17.65 -12.55
C THR A 257 -7.95 -17.44 -13.93
N ILE A 258 -6.71 -17.89 -14.14
CA ILE A 258 -5.94 -17.66 -15.37
C ILE A 258 -6.24 -18.79 -16.38
N THR A 259 -6.56 -18.41 -17.62
CA THR A 259 -6.69 -19.30 -18.76
C THR A 259 -6.02 -18.68 -19.99
N ALA A 260 -5.71 -19.51 -20.99
CA ALA A 260 -5.07 -19.03 -22.23
C ALA A 260 -5.94 -17.97 -22.95
N GLU A 261 -7.25 -18.19 -23.01
CA GLU A 261 -8.18 -17.27 -23.67
C GLU A 261 -8.20 -15.90 -23.00
N LYS A 262 -8.14 -15.85 -21.65
CA LYS A 262 -8.06 -14.58 -20.92
C LYS A 262 -6.73 -13.88 -21.16
N LEU A 263 -5.62 -14.62 -21.13
CA LEU A 263 -4.30 -14.05 -21.41
C LEU A 263 -4.22 -13.50 -22.84
N PHE A 264 -4.80 -14.18 -23.81
CA PHE A 264 -4.90 -13.67 -25.18
C PHE A 264 -5.75 -12.39 -25.24
N ALA A 265 -6.91 -12.35 -24.59
CA ALA A 265 -7.73 -11.14 -24.53
C ALA A 265 -6.96 -9.96 -23.91
N LEU A 266 -6.16 -10.19 -22.87
CA LEU A 266 -5.30 -9.15 -22.30
C LEU A 266 -4.25 -8.65 -23.31
N LYS A 267 -3.55 -9.56 -24.00
CA LYS A 267 -2.51 -9.20 -25.00
C LYS A 267 -3.07 -8.45 -26.19
N GLU A 268 -4.19 -8.90 -26.74
CA GLU A 268 -4.85 -8.23 -27.89
C GLU A 268 -5.29 -6.81 -27.52
N ASN A 269 -5.60 -6.56 -26.26
CA ASN A 269 -5.95 -5.24 -25.72
C ASN A 269 -4.74 -4.43 -25.18
N LYS A 270 -3.52 -4.76 -25.61
CA LYS A 270 -2.29 -4.00 -25.31
C LYS A 270 -1.85 -4.03 -23.83
N VAL A 271 -2.32 -4.98 -23.04
CA VAL A 271 -1.82 -5.17 -21.67
C VAL A 271 -0.37 -5.64 -21.75
N GLY A 272 0.53 -4.83 -21.23
CA GLY A 272 1.98 -5.09 -21.24
C GLY A 272 2.46 -5.79 -19.96
N ARG A 273 1.79 -5.55 -18.82
CA ARG A 273 2.21 -6.05 -17.52
C ARG A 273 1.05 -6.78 -16.81
N ILE A 274 1.36 -7.91 -16.19
CA ILE A 274 0.39 -8.64 -15.35
C ILE A 274 0.99 -8.98 -13.99
N SER A 275 0.14 -9.27 -13.02
CA SER A 275 0.57 -9.71 -11.70
C SER A 275 0.00 -11.10 -11.41
N ILE A 276 0.84 -12.10 -11.17
CA ILE A 276 0.45 -13.48 -10.81
C ILE A 276 0.98 -13.76 -9.41
N ASN A 277 0.11 -13.83 -8.41
CA ASN A 277 0.49 -13.70 -7.01
C ASN A 277 0.35 -15.02 -6.24
N PRO A 278 1.46 -15.76 -5.98
CA PRO A 278 1.41 -16.97 -5.18
C PRO A 278 1.13 -16.67 -3.70
N GLN A 279 1.69 -15.59 -3.16
CA GLN A 279 1.79 -15.20 -1.75
C GLN A 279 2.73 -16.10 -0.94
N SER A 280 2.76 -17.41 -1.19
CA SER A 280 3.66 -18.45 -0.72
C SER A 280 3.59 -19.63 -1.69
N VAL A 281 4.65 -20.45 -1.76
CA VAL A 281 4.64 -21.73 -2.51
C VAL A 281 4.45 -22.93 -1.57
N SER A 282 3.93 -22.72 -0.37
CA SER A 282 3.55 -23.78 0.57
C SER A 282 2.03 -23.97 0.55
N ASP A 283 1.58 -25.15 0.12
CA ASP A 283 0.14 -25.46 0.07
C ASP A 283 -0.52 -25.39 1.46
N GLU A 284 0.22 -25.72 2.53
CA GLU A 284 -0.29 -25.58 3.90
C GLU A 284 -0.53 -24.12 4.27
N VAL A 285 0.38 -23.22 3.88
CA VAL A 285 0.23 -21.77 4.09
C VAL A 285 -0.93 -21.24 3.26
N LEU A 286 -1.03 -21.63 1.98
CA LEU A 286 -2.11 -21.22 1.08
C LEU A 286 -3.48 -21.62 1.63
N GLN A 287 -3.62 -22.85 2.13
CA GLN A 287 -4.83 -23.32 2.78
C GLN A 287 -5.16 -22.51 4.03
N ALA A 288 -4.15 -22.22 4.88
CA ALA A 288 -4.34 -21.45 6.12
C ALA A 288 -4.82 -20.02 5.87
N ILE A 289 -4.48 -19.42 4.73
CA ILE A 289 -4.93 -18.08 4.34
C ILE A 289 -6.18 -18.07 3.44
N GLY A 290 -6.83 -19.23 3.22
CA GLY A 290 -8.07 -19.35 2.46
C GLY A 290 -7.90 -19.22 0.95
N ARG A 291 -6.70 -19.47 0.42
CA ARG A 291 -6.46 -19.59 -1.02
C ARG A 291 -6.73 -21.03 -1.47
N LYS A 292 -7.45 -21.17 -2.59
CA LYS A 292 -7.86 -22.48 -3.11
C LYS A 292 -6.88 -23.06 -4.13
N HIS A 293 -5.98 -22.25 -4.68
CA HIS A 293 -4.97 -22.73 -5.61
C HIS A 293 -3.79 -23.40 -4.88
N THR A 294 -3.09 -24.27 -5.57
CA THR A 294 -1.85 -24.91 -5.12
C THR A 294 -0.61 -24.18 -5.67
N ALA A 295 0.57 -24.47 -5.10
CA ALA A 295 1.82 -23.98 -5.63
C ALA A 295 2.02 -24.42 -7.11
N GLN A 296 1.66 -25.67 -7.45
CA GLN A 296 1.75 -26.16 -8.84
C GLN A 296 0.90 -25.32 -9.81
N GLN A 297 -0.32 -25.00 -9.43
CA GLN A 297 -1.20 -24.16 -10.27
C GLN A 297 -0.61 -22.75 -10.49
N PHE A 298 0.16 -22.21 -9.51
CA PHE A 298 0.88 -20.97 -9.72
C PHE A 298 1.98 -21.14 -10.78
N PHE A 299 2.79 -22.19 -10.70
CA PHE A 299 3.84 -22.45 -11.69
C PHE A 299 3.27 -22.65 -13.08
N ASP A 300 2.20 -23.42 -13.19
CA ASP A 300 1.50 -23.67 -14.47
C ASP A 300 0.94 -22.37 -15.08
N ALA A 301 0.34 -21.51 -14.24
CA ALA A 301 -0.19 -20.22 -14.67
C ALA A 301 0.91 -19.24 -15.12
N PHE A 302 2.05 -19.24 -14.43
CA PHE A 302 3.20 -18.41 -14.79
C PHE A 302 3.81 -18.88 -16.12
N GLU A 303 4.00 -20.18 -16.30
CA GLU A 303 4.49 -20.76 -17.56
C GLU A 303 3.53 -20.48 -18.71
N LEU A 304 2.20 -20.62 -18.47
CA LEU A 304 1.18 -20.28 -19.45
C LEU A 304 1.25 -18.81 -19.88
N ALA A 305 1.44 -17.90 -18.92
CA ALA A 305 1.61 -16.47 -19.23
C ALA A 305 2.84 -16.21 -20.09
N ARG A 306 3.97 -16.87 -19.81
CA ARG A 306 5.16 -16.81 -20.66
C ARG A 306 4.89 -17.32 -22.09
N LYS A 307 4.19 -18.44 -22.22
CA LYS A 307 3.79 -19.01 -23.55
C LYS A 307 2.86 -18.05 -24.31
N CYS A 308 2.02 -17.29 -23.61
CA CYS A 308 1.18 -16.24 -24.19
C CYS A 308 1.93 -14.92 -24.48
N GLY A 309 3.25 -14.87 -24.25
CA GLY A 309 4.11 -13.74 -24.61
C GLY A 309 4.15 -12.61 -23.57
N PHE A 310 3.83 -12.87 -22.29
CA PHE A 310 4.08 -11.90 -21.22
C PHE A 310 5.52 -11.99 -20.73
N ASP A 311 6.22 -10.87 -20.83
CA ASP A 311 7.61 -10.66 -20.43
C ASP A 311 7.77 -9.62 -19.30
N ASN A 312 6.68 -9.13 -18.76
CA ASN A 312 6.63 -8.26 -17.59
C ASN A 312 5.61 -8.81 -16.58
N ILE A 313 6.07 -9.72 -15.73
CA ILE A 313 5.24 -10.39 -14.73
C ILE A 313 5.73 -10.02 -13.33
N ASN A 314 4.80 -9.46 -12.54
CA ASN A 314 4.99 -9.25 -11.11
C ASN A 314 4.51 -10.47 -10.32
N THR A 315 5.18 -10.80 -9.23
CA THR A 315 4.77 -11.81 -8.27
C THR A 315 4.77 -11.22 -6.86
N ASP A 316 3.70 -11.48 -6.08
CA ASP A 316 3.64 -11.03 -4.70
C ASP A 316 3.90 -12.18 -3.72
N LEU A 317 4.73 -11.92 -2.73
CA LEU A 317 4.94 -12.73 -1.54
C LEU A 317 4.52 -11.96 -0.30
N ILE A 318 4.07 -12.67 0.76
CA ILE A 318 3.73 -12.05 2.04
C ILE A 318 4.59 -12.67 3.15
N ALA A 319 5.42 -11.87 3.78
CA ALA A 319 6.17 -12.24 4.98
C ALA A 319 5.25 -12.23 6.21
N GLY A 320 5.40 -13.23 7.09
CA GLY A 320 4.65 -13.34 8.33
C GLY A 320 3.26 -13.96 8.20
N LEU A 321 2.98 -14.71 7.13
CA LEU A 321 1.72 -15.46 6.99
C LEU A 321 1.58 -16.53 8.10
N PRO A 322 0.35 -16.86 8.52
CA PRO A 322 0.10 -17.98 9.43
C PRO A 322 0.69 -19.28 8.88
N LYS A 323 1.33 -20.04 9.77
CA LYS A 323 2.01 -21.32 9.46
C LYS A 323 3.23 -21.22 8.54
N ASP A 324 3.59 -20.02 8.06
CA ASP A 324 4.82 -19.87 7.30
C ASP A 324 6.04 -19.78 8.22
N THR A 325 7.18 -20.16 7.70
CA THR A 325 8.48 -20.14 8.38
C THR A 325 9.49 -19.35 7.56
N ALA A 326 10.58 -18.89 8.19
CA ALA A 326 11.65 -18.23 7.46
C ALA A 326 12.16 -19.09 6.29
N GLU A 327 12.29 -20.41 6.51
CA GLU A 327 12.71 -21.36 5.47
C GLU A 327 11.64 -21.55 4.38
N GLY A 328 10.34 -21.57 4.73
CA GLY A 328 9.22 -21.61 3.77
C GLY A 328 9.20 -20.38 2.86
N PHE A 329 9.40 -19.20 3.47
CA PHE A 329 9.50 -17.95 2.74
C PHE A 329 10.73 -17.90 1.82
N ARG A 330 11.90 -18.38 2.28
CA ARG A 330 13.11 -18.49 1.44
C ARG A 330 12.84 -19.34 0.20
N ARG A 331 12.26 -20.54 0.37
CA ARG A 331 11.86 -21.37 -0.78
C ARG A 331 10.92 -20.66 -1.73
N SER A 332 9.98 -19.86 -1.19
CA SER A 332 9.05 -19.09 -2.02
C SER A 332 9.77 -18.02 -2.85
N LEU A 333 10.68 -17.26 -2.23
CA LEU A 333 11.46 -16.25 -2.94
C LEU A 333 12.40 -16.87 -3.99
N ASP A 334 13.11 -17.95 -3.63
CA ASP A 334 14.02 -18.65 -4.54
C ASP A 334 13.28 -19.21 -5.76
N ALA A 335 12.04 -19.67 -5.57
CA ALA A 335 11.18 -20.09 -6.66
C ALA A 335 10.81 -18.94 -7.61
N MET A 336 10.52 -17.74 -7.09
CA MET A 336 10.25 -16.55 -7.94
C MET A 336 11.50 -16.17 -8.75
N LEU A 337 12.67 -16.24 -8.15
CA LEU A 337 13.94 -15.97 -8.82
C LEU A 337 14.28 -17.04 -9.86
N ALA A 338 13.95 -18.31 -9.61
CA ALA A 338 14.12 -19.38 -10.58
C ALA A 338 13.20 -19.27 -11.80
N LEU A 339 12.00 -18.67 -11.64
CA LEU A 339 11.08 -18.32 -12.72
C LEU A 339 11.52 -17.08 -13.51
N ASP A 340 12.59 -16.43 -13.06
CA ASP A 340 13.11 -15.21 -13.65
C ASP A 340 12.05 -14.08 -13.75
N ALA A 341 11.19 -13.96 -12.73
CA ALA A 341 10.15 -12.92 -12.66
C ALA A 341 10.77 -11.52 -12.78
N GLU A 342 10.17 -10.64 -13.54
CA GLU A 342 10.69 -9.27 -13.73
C GLU A 342 10.50 -8.42 -12.47
N CYS A 343 9.41 -8.66 -11.73
CA CYS A 343 9.12 -7.95 -10.50
C CYS A 343 8.74 -8.94 -9.39
N VAL A 344 9.23 -8.65 -8.18
CA VAL A 344 8.86 -9.34 -6.95
C VAL A 344 8.43 -8.31 -5.92
N THR A 345 7.17 -8.36 -5.48
CA THR A 345 6.69 -7.54 -4.38
C THR A 345 6.67 -8.35 -3.10
N VAL A 346 7.40 -7.89 -2.10
CA VAL A 346 7.40 -8.48 -0.75
C VAL A 346 6.52 -7.63 0.15
N HIS A 347 5.35 -8.17 0.46
CA HIS A 347 4.47 -7.60 1.47
C HIS A 347 4.80 -8.16 2.85
N THR A 348 4.52 -7.37 3.86
CA THR A 348 4.48 -7.83 5.25
C THR A 348 3.02 -7.92 5.71
N LEU A 349 2.66 -9.02 6.36
CA LEU A 349 1.30 -9.22 6.86
C LEU A 349 0.85 -8.03 7.72
N CYS A 350 -0.31 -7.49 7.40
CA CYS A 350 -0.92 -6.38 8.12
C CYS A 350 -2.26 -6.80 8.74
N MET A 351 -2.40 -6.59 10.05
CA MET A 351 -3.59 -6.96 10.81
C MET A 351 -4.70 -5.90 10.67
N LYS A 352 -5.34 -5.87 9.51
CA LYS A 352 -6.41 -4.90 9.22
C LYS A 352 -7.74 -5.31 9.86
N ARG A 353 -8.49 -4.35 10.40
CA ARG A 353 -9.78 -4.59 11.08
C ARG A 353 -10.80 -5.38 10.24
N ALA A 354 -10.80 -5.19 8.92
CA ALA A 354 -11.71 -5.86 8.01
C ALA A 354 -11.25 -7.27 7.57
N ALA A 355 -10.02 -7.67 7.94
CA ALA A 355 -9.50 -8.99 7.64
C ALA A 355 -10.04 -10.04 8.61
N THR A 356 -10.41 -11.22 8.09
CA THR A 356 -10.95 -12.33 8.91
C THR A 356 -9.96 -12.77 9.98
N LEU A 357 -8.64 -12.80 9.68
CA LEU A 357 -7.60 -13.09 10.67
C LEU A 357 -7.69 -12.21 11.92
N THR A 358 -7.98 -10.93 11.76
CA THR A 358 -8.12 -10.00 12.87
C THR A 358 -9.46 -10.19 13.59
N GLN A 359 -10.53 -10.47 12.84
CA GLN A 359 -11.86 -10.73 13.41
C GLN A 359 -11.89 -12.04 14.20
N ASP A 360 -11.12 -13.04 13.81
CA ASP A 360 -10.96 -14.31 14.51
C ASP A 360 -10.04 -14.21 15.76
N GLY A 361 -9.63 -13.00 16.14
CA GLY A 361 -8.90 -12.72 17.37
C GLY A 361 -7.39 -13.01 17.29
N LYS A 362 -6.81 -13.17 16.10
CA LYS A 362 -5.35 -13.29 15.96
C LYS A 362 -4.68 -12.02 16.46
N THR A 363 -3.69 -12.18 17.34
CA THR A 363 -2.86 -11.11 17.89
C THR A 363 -1.45 -11.20 17.32
N LEU A 364 -0.75 -10.06 17.32
CA LEU A 364 0.67 -10.01 16.95
C LEU A 364 1.52 -10.43 18.15
N ASN A 365 2.51 -11.28 17.92
CA ASN A 365 3.46 -11.69 18.96
C ASN A 365 4.92 -11.40 18.53
N ARG A 366 5.84 -11.44 19.50
CA ARG A 366 7.25 -11.10 19.28
C ARG A 366 7.98 -12.12 18.41
N GLU A 367 7.65 -13.38 18.50
CA GLU A 367 8.26 -14.46 17.75
C GLU A 367 7.88 -14.36 16.26
N GLU A 368 6.59 -14.15 15.96
CA GLU A 368 6.12 -13.89 14.59
C GLU A 368 6.74 -12.62 14.00
N ALA A 369 6.93 -11.58 14.81
CA ALA A 369 7.61 -10.36 14.38
C ALA A 369 9.09 -10.61 14.06
N ALA A 370 9.79 -11.40 14.86
CA ALA A 370 11.19 -11.77 14.60
C ALA A 370 11.31 -12.61 13.32
N THR A 371 10.44 -13.60 13.12
CA THR A 371 10.38 -14.41 11.90
C THR A 371 10.13 -13.56 10.66
N ALA A 372 9.16 -12.63 10.72
CA ALA A 372 8.88 -11.73 9.60
C ALA A 372 10.06 -10.80 9.29
N ARG A 373 10.79 -10.32 10.30
CA ARG A 373 12.02 -9.55 10.11
C ARG A 373 13.10 -10.35 9.37
N GLU A 374 13.27 -11.61 9.72
CA GLU A 374 14.21 -12.51 9.03
C GLU A 374 13.82 -12.71 7.57
N MET A 375 12.52 -12.93 7.29
CA MET A 375 11.98 -13.07 5.94
C MET A 375 12.25 -11.83 5.08
N VAL A 376 11.92 -10.64 5.60
CA VAL A 376 12.09 -9.37 4.87
C VAL A 376 13.58 -9.06 4.66
N ARG A 377 14.43 -9.32 5.66
CA ARG A 377 15.89 -9.16 5.52
C ARG A 377 16.44 -10.09 4.45
N TYR A 378 16.08 -11.37 4.47
CA TYR A 378 16.49 -12.31 3.43
C TYR A 378 16.07 -11.86 2.04
N ALA A 379 14.84 -11.36 1.89
CA ALA A 379 14.37 -10.84 0.62
C ALA A 379 15.20 -9.63 0.15
N GLN A 380 15.45 -8.67 1.03
CA GLN A 380 16.26 -7.49 0.72
C GLN A 380 17.68 -7.86 0.28
N GLU A 381 18.36 -8.73 1.04
CA GLU A 381 19.72 -9.18 0.75
C GLU A 381 19.79 -9.96 -0.57
N THR A 382 18.86 -10.91 -0.76
CA THR A 382 18.85 -11.79 -1.94
C THR A 382 18.49 -11.05 -3.22
N LEU A 383 17.46 -10.21 -3.19
CA LEU A 383 17.05 -9.42 -4.36
C LEU A 383 18.12 -8.41 -4.77
N THR A 384 18.73 -7.72 -3.80
CA THR A 384 19.87 -6.81 -4.07
C THR A 384 21.05 -7.57 -4.69
N ALA A 385 21.40 -8.76 -4.18
CA ALA A 385 22.48 -9.58 -4.71
C ALA A 385 22.20 -10.13 -6.13
N ARG A 386 20.94 -10.07 -6.59
CA ARG A 386 20.51 -10.47 -7.93
C ARG A 386 20.19 -9.28 -8.83
N ASP A 387 20.69 -8.07 -8.50
CA ASP A 387 20.53 -6.84 -9.24
C ASP A 387 19.06 -6.36 -9.42
N TYR A 388 18.16 -6.84 -8.55
CA TYR A 388 16.84 -6.21 -8.44
C TYR A 388 16.94 -4.90 -7.68
N ILE A 389 16.25 -3.89 -8.16
CA ILE A 389 16.19 -2.56 -7.56
C ILE A 389 14.86 -2.34 -6.83
N PRO A 390 14.88 -1.77 -5.60
CA PRO A 390 13.65 -1.36 -4.94
C PRO A 390 13.16 -0.07 -5.61
N TYR A 391 11.90 -0.04 -6.04
CA TYR A 391 11.36 1.11 -6.76
C TYR A 391 10.07 1.66 -6.16
N TYR A 392 9.56 1.02 -5.12
CA TYR A 392 8.29 1.36 -4.50
C TYR A 392 8.26 0.80 -3.08
N LEU A 393 8.04 1.68 -2.10
CA LEU A 393 8.00 1.31 -0.69
C LEU A 393 6.87 2.03 0.03
N TYR A 394 6.10 1.27 0.80
CA TYR A 394 5.11 1.86 1.70
C TYR A 394 4.96 1.07 2.99
N ARG A 395 4.42 1.73 4.00
CA ARG A 395 4.11 1.13 5.29
C ARG A 395 2.64 1.23 5.61
N GLN A 396 2.18 0.46 6.58
CA GLN A 396 0.82 0.50 7.10
C GLN A 396 0.87 0.34 8.62
N THR A 397 -0.14 0.87 9.29
CA THR A 397 -0.30 0.61 10.73
C THR A 397 -0.62 -0.87 10.97
N ARG A 398 -0.12 -1.44 12.08
CA ARG A 398 -0.35 -2.84 12.48
C ARG A 398 0.26 -3.89 11.54
N MET A 399 1.35 -3.55 10.88
CA MET A 399 2.17 -4.55 10.19
C MET A 399 2.96 -5.39 11.20
N VAL A 400 3.12 -6.68 10.90
CA VAL A 400 3.95 -7.58 11.71
C VAL A 400 5.37 -7.02 11.79
N GLY A 401 5.91 -6.88 13.00
CA GLY A 401 7.26 -6.35 13.23
C GLY A 401 7.47 -4.89 12.85
N ASN A 402 6.41 -4.12 12.55
CA ASN A 402 6.45 -2.73 12.07
C ASN A 402 7.33 -2.54 10.81
N LEU A 403 7.32 -3.55 9.96
CA LEU A 403 8.09 -3.60 8.73
C LEU A 403 7.42 -2.80 7.60
N GLU A 404 7.89 -3.00 6.40
CA GLU A 404 7.44 -2.34 5.17
C GLU A 404 6.95 -3.34 4.14
N ASN A 405 6.33 -2.82 3.08
CA ASN A 405 6.11 -3.48 1.79
C ASN A 405 7.05 -2.86 0.77
N VAL A 406 7.74 -3.69 0.01
CA VAL A 406 8.70 -3.24 -1.01
C VAL A 406 8.47 -4.00 -2.30
N SER A 407 8.38 -3.27 -3.41
CA SER A 407 8.44 -3.86 -4.74
C SER A 407 9.84 -3.72 -5.33
N TRP A 408 10.33 -4.82 -5.82
CA TRP A 408 11.63 -4.98 -6.43
C TRP A 408 11.46 -5.34 -7.89
N SER A 409 12.29 -4.81 -8.78
CA SER A 409 12.25 -5.16 -10.19
C SER A 409 13.65 -5.27 -10.80
N LYS A 410 13.74 -5.98 -11.90
CA LYS A 410 14.83 -5.74 -12.84
C LYS A 410 14.69 -4.34 -13.40
N LYS A 411 15.80 -3.69 -13.71
CA LYS A 411 15.80 -2.33 -14.23
C LYS A 411 15.01 -2.22 -15.55
N GLY A 412 14.06 -1.28 -15.59
CA GLY A 412 13.18 -1.05 -16.74
C GLY A 412 11.84 -1.80 -16.68
N TYR A 413 11.58 -2.55 -15.57
CA TYR A 413 10.34 -3.27 -15.33
C TYR A 413 9.56 -2.72 -14.13
N GLU A 414 9.93 -1.56 -13.62
CA GLU A 414 9.27 -0.88 -12.51
C GLU A 414 7.81 -0.56 -12.86
N SER A 415 6.89 -0.73 -11.92
CA SER A 415 5.51 -0.27 -12.10
C SER A 415 5.42 1.24 -11.85
N LEU A 416 5.21 2.00 -12.92
CA LEU A 416 5.06 3.45 -12.87
C LEU A 416 3.80 3.84 -12.09
N TYR A 417 2.70 3.10 -12.30
CA TYR A 417 1.44 3.32 -11.60
C TYR A 417 1.62 3.26 -10.07
N ASN A 418 2.34 2.24 -9.58
CA ASN A 418 2.56 2.08 -8.14
C ASN A 418 3.33 3.25 -7.54
N VAL A 419 4.34 3.75 -8.25
CA VAL A 419 5.09 4.95 -7.82
C VAL A 419 4.18 6.17 -7.81
N TYR A 420 3.47 6.44 -8.91
CA TYR A 420 2.62 7.63 -9.02
C TYR A 420 1.49 7.69 -8.01
N VAL A 421 0.85 6.55 -7.69
CA VAL A 421 -0.24 6.50 -6.70
C VAL A 421 0.25 6.65 -5.28
N MET A 422 1.46 6.14 -4.97
CA MET A 422 2.04 6.22 -3.63
C MET A 422 2.66 7.58 -3.35
N ASP A 423 3.43 8.11 -4.28
CA ASP A 423 4.03 9.43 -4.15
C ASP A 423 2.99 10.57 -4.28
N GLU A 424 1.79 10.25 -4.83
CA GLU A 424 0.74 11.22 -5.16
C GLU A 424 1.19 12.23 -6.23
N THR A 425 2.00 11.75 -7.19
CA THR A 425 2.50 12.56 -8.30
C THR A 425 1.43 12.81 -9.36
N HIS A 426 0.59 11.80 -9.65
CA HIS A 426 -0.48 11.89 -10.64
C HIS A 426 -1.85 12.14 -10.03
N THR A 427 -2.71 12.84 -10.78
CA THR A 427 -4.16 12.64 -10.66
C THR A 427 -4.46 11.17 -11.00
N ILE A 428 -5.28 10.52 -10.19
CA ILE A 428 -5.78 9.16 -10.45
C ILE A 428 -7.25 9.26 -10.79
N LEU A 429 -7.64 9.02 -12.02
CA LEU A 429 -9.04 8.85 -12.39
C LEU A 429 -9.43 7.39 -12.15
N ALA A 430 -10.42 7.15 -11.29
CA ALA A 430 -10.82 5.81 -10.92
C ALA A 430 -12.22 5.47 -11.43
N CYS A 431 -12.38 4.31 -12.04
CA CYS A 431 -13.65 3.70 -12.43
C CYS A 431 -13.88 2.40 -11.67
N GLY A 432 -15.15 2.04 -11.46
CA GLY A 432 -15.54 0.80 -10.81
C GLY A 432 -15.76 0.93 -9.30
N SER A 433 -16.33 -0.13 -8.74
CA SER A 433 -16.67 -0.22 -7.33
C SER A 433 -15.44 -0.11 -6.43
N GLY A 434 -15.53 0.72 -5.40
CA GLY A 434 -14.42 0.98 -4.48
C GLY A 434 -13.31 1.88 -5.05
N GLY A 435 -13.45 2.33 -6.29
CA GLY A 435 -12.53 3.27 -6.92
C GLY A 435 -12.52 4.62 -6.18
N VAL A 436 -11.34 5.20 -6.03
CA VAL A 436 -11.16 6.53 -5.44
C VAL A 436 -10.38 7.38 -6.43
N THR A 437 -11.09 8.31 -7.08
CA THR A 437 -10.44 9.34 -7.87
C THR A 437 -9.70 10.28 -6.92
N LYS A 438 -8.41 10.49 -7.19
CA LYS A 438 -7.55 11.44 -6.48
C LYS A 438 -7.20 12.57 -7.44
N LEU A 439 -7.67 13.75 -7.14
CA LEU A 439 -7.41 14.95 -7.94
C LEU A 439 -6.28 15.73 -7.29
N ARG A 440 -5.17 15.85 -7.99
CA ARG A 440 -3.98 16.53 -7.53
C ARG A 440 -3.93 17.93 -8.11
N ASP A 441 -3.63 18.92 -7.27
CA ASP A 441 -3.21 20.24 -7.71
C ASP A 441 -1.74 20.16 -8.16
N PRO A 442 -1.40 20.52 -9.42
CA PRO A 442 -0.01 20.45 -9.89
C PRO A 442 0.92 21.43 -9.16
N ASP A 443 0.40 22.53 -8.61
CA ASP A 443 1.16 23.62 -8.02
C ASP A 443 1.26 23.55 -6.49
N SER A 444 0.59 22.59 -5.86
CA SER A 444 0.61 22.39 -4.40
C SER A 444 0.52 20.93 -3.97
N ASP A 445 0.61 20.68 -2.66
CA ASP A 445 0.36 19.36 -2.06
C ASP A 445 -1.14 19.07 -1.85
N PHE A 446 -2.04 19.93 -2.36
CA PHE A 446 -3.47 19.74 -2.18
C PHE A 446 -3.99 18.55 -3.01
N LEU A 447 -4.78 17.71 -2.37
CA LEU A 447 -5.35 16.52 -2.97
C LEU A 447 -6.82 16.36 -2.56
N SER A 448 -7.71 16.39 -3.55
CA SER A 448 -9.13 16.10 -3.37
C SER A 448 -9.46 14.66 -3.75
N ARG A 449 -10.55 14.12 -3.20
CA ARG A 449 -10.96 12.73 -3.45
C ARG A 449 -12.44 12.65 -3.81
N VAL A 450 -12.74 11.91 -4.88
CA VAL A 450 -14.10 11.54 -5.29
C VAL A 450 -14.26 10.03 -5.17
N PHE A 451 -15.26 9.57 -4.41
CA PHE A 451 -15.43 8.16 -4.07
C PHE A 451 -16.53 7.51 -4.89
N ASN A 452 -16.28 6.34 -5.43
CA ASN A 452 -17.30 5.43 -5.91
C ASN A 452 -17.89 4.60 -4.75
N PHE A 453 -19.05 3.97 -4.96
CA PHE A 453 -19.62 3.05 -3.98
C PHE A 453 -18.71 1.82 -3.82
N LYS A 454 -18.59 1.34 -2.58
CA LYS A 454 -17.66 0.24 -2.25
C LYS A 454 -18.16 -1.13 -2.70
N TYR A 455 -19.48 -1.34 -2.67
CA TYR A 455 -20.08 -2.64 -2.96
C TYR A 455 -20.62 -2.68 -4.38
N PRO A 456 -20.45 -3.80 -5.14
CA PRO A 456 -20.90 -3.89 -6.53
C PRO A 456 -22.42 -3.73 -6.68
N TYR A 457 -23.23 -4.16 -5.71
CA TYR A 457 -24.68 -3.98 -5.75
C TYR A 457 -25.09 -2.50 -5.56
N GLU A 458 -24.38 -1.74 -4.73
CA GLU A 458 -24.60 -0.29 -4.59
C GLU A 458 -24.15 0.46 -5.85
N TYR A 459 -23.01 0.05 -6.41
CA TYR A 459 -22.48 0.59 -7.65
C TYR A 459 -23.50 0.46 -8.78
N ILE A 460 -24.08 -0.73 -8.95
CA ILE A 460 -25.12 -0.99 -9.98
C ILE A 460 -26.40 -0.22 -9.68
N GLY A 461 -26.90 -0.28 -8.44
CA GLY A 461 -28.19 0.30 -8.08
C GLY A 461 -28.23 1.82 -8.00
N ARG A 462 -27.05 2.46 -7.93
CA ARG A 462 -26.90 3.93 -7.78
C ARG A 462 -25.95 4.51 -8.82
N PHE A 463 -25.91 3.94 -10.00
CA PHE A 463 -24.94 4.32 -11.02
C PHE A 463 -25.07 5.77 -11.47
N ASP A 464 -26.28 6.31 -11.58
CA ASP A 464 -26.50 7.73 -11.92
C ASP A 464 -25.81 8.70 -10.95
N GLU A 465 -25.71 8.33 -9.66
CA GLU A 465 -24.99 9.14 -8.68
C GLU A 465 -23.47 9.12 -8.91
N ILE A 466 -22.93 8.01 -9.40
CA ILE A 466 -21.52 7.92 -9.76
C ILE A 466 -21.21 8.89 -10.90
N LEU A 467 -22.03 8.87 -11.96
CA LEU A 467 -21.86 9.80 -13.09
C LEU A 467 -21.99 11.27 -12.65
N LYS A 468 -22.91 11.57 -11.73
CA LYS A 468 -23.01 12.93 -11.15
C LYS A 468 -21.74 13.34 -10.39
N ARG A 469 -21.16 12.42 -9.58
CA ARG A 469 -19.91 12.70 -8.85
C ARG A 469 -18.71 12.95 -9.78
N LYS A 470 -18.72 12.40 -11.01
CA LYS A 470 -17.68 12.68 -12.00
C LYS A 470 -17.62 14.16 -12.41
N SER A 471 -18.72 14.92 -12.26
CA SER A 471 -18.70 16.36 -12.49
C SER A 471 -17.77 17.12 -11.52
N ASP A 472 -17.50 16.56 -10.33
CA ASP A 472 -16.56 17.15 -9.36
C ASP A 472 -15.13 17.18 -9.91
N ILE A 473 -14.78 16.28 -10.84
CA ILE A 473 -13.49 16.30 -11.53
C ILE A 473 -13.32 17.58 -12.34
N LYS A 474 -14.32 17.92 -13.17
CA LYS A 474 -14.29 19.17 -13.96
C LYS A 474 -14.27 20.40 -13.08
N ARG A 475 -15.09 20.41 -12.01
CA ARG A 475 -15.13 21.53 -11.05
C ARG A 475 -13.76 21.76 -10.43
N PHE A 476 -13.09 20.72 -9.97
CA PHE A 476 -11.76 20.82 -9.38
C PHE A 476 -10.77 21.57 -10.30
N TYR A 477 -10.67 21.15 -11.58
CA TYR A 477 -9.76 21.79 -12.52
C TYR A 477 -10.20 23.21 -12.95
N CYS A 478 -11.52 23.48 -13.00
CA CYS A 478 -12.01 24.84 -13.25
C CYS A 478 -11.66 25.79 -12.08
N ASP A 479 -11.79 25.30 -10.84
CA ASP A 479 -11.49 26.11 -9.64
C ASP A 479 -9.98 26.40 -9.49
N LEU A 480 -9.09 25.51 -10.01
CA LEU A 480 -7.64 25.75 -10.03
C LEU A 480 -7.22 26.87 -10.99
N HIS A 481 -8.02 27.16 -12.03
CA HIS A 481 -7.72 28.17 -13.05
C HIS A 481 -8.50 29.49 -12.86
N SER A 482 -9.28 29.58 -11.78
CA SER A 482 -10.03 30.79 -11.38
C SER A 482 -9.30 31.55 -10.29
#